data_f3cca6da92167edfb2f004ccd2ef1eda
#
_entry.id   f3cca6da92167edfb2f004ccd2ef1eda
#
_cell.length_a   1.000
_cell.length_b   1.000
_cell.length_c   1.000
_cell.angle_alpha   90.00
_cell.angle_beta   90.00
_cell.angle_gamma   90.00
#
_symmetry.space_group_name_H-M   'P 1'
#
loop_
_entity.id
_entity.type
_entity.pdbx_description
1 polymer ?
#
loop_
_entity_poly.entity_id
_entity_poly.type
_entity_poly.pdbx_seq_one_letter_code
_entity_poly.pdbx_strand_id
1 'polypeptide(L)'
;MPAEAEVQEIRPAAAPASRARVLVIANQKGGVGKTTTAINLGTALAAVGEKVLLIDSDPQGNASTGLGVARAKRKTTLYDVLMGEKPATEAVVATDLPGLFLIPADPDLSGVELELGNQSRRSFKLRDALEQIRREGDFTYVLIDCPPSLNLLTVNAMTAADAVLVPLQCEFFALEGLTQLMRTVELVRGSLNPALEIQGVVLTMYDKRNSLSEQVASDVRGPFGETVYDTVIPRNVRVSEAPSFGKPVLVYDLKCAGSQAYLKLAREVVVRERQRRKAAASKQEV
;
A
#
# COMPACT_ATOMS: atom_id res chain seq x y z
N MET A 1 -51.19 -22.78 -29.02
CA MET A 1 -50.35 -21.84 -28.31
C MET A 1 -49.31 -22.64 -27.52
N PRO A 2 -48.08 -22.80 -27.98
CA PRO A 2 -47.04 -23.43 -27.17
C PRO A 2 -46.43 -22.41 -26.20
N ALA A 3 -46.22 -22.88 -24.94
CA ALA A 3 -45.61 -22.10 -23.86
C ALA A 3 -44.14 -21.81 -24.18
N GLU A 4 -43.76 -20.53 -24.06
CA GLU A 4 -42.39 -20.08 -24.11
C GLU A 4 -41.66 -20.56 -22.85
N ALA A 5 -40.62 -21.39 -23.04
CA ALA A 5 -39.73 -21.81 -21.96
C ALA A 5 -38.80 -20.61 -21.63
N GLU A 6 -38.90 -20.09 -20.42
CA GLU A 6 -37.94 -19.13 -19.86
C GLU A 6 -36.54 -19.78 -19.80
N VAL A 7 -35.63 -19.27 -20.60
CA VAL A 7 -34.21 -19.62 -20.50
C VAL A 7 -33.65 -18.84 -19.29
N GLN A 8 -33.55 -19.54 -18.15
CA GLN A 8 -32.81 -19.04 -17.00
C GLN A 8 -31.32 -18.91 -17.38
N GLU A 9 -30.83 -17.69 -17.54
CA GLU A 9 -29.40 -17.39 -17.63
C GLU A 9 -28.71 -17.90 -16.35
N ILE A 10 -27.97 -18.99 -16.47
CA ILE A 10 -27.08 -19.49 -15.43
C ILE A 10 -25.93 -18.45 -15.32
N ARG A 11 -26.06 -17.49 -14.40
CA ARG A 11 -24.92 -16.66 -13.99
C ARG A 11 -23.87 -17.60 -13.43
N PRO A 12 -22.63 -17.58 -13.95
CA PRO A 12 -21.54 -18.35 -13.34
C PRO A 12 -21.41 -17.91 -11.88
N ALA A 13 -21.38 -18.89 -10.97
CA ALA A 13 -21.12 -18.64 -9.56
C ALA A 13 -19.83 -17.81 -9.44
N ALA A 14 -19.91 -16.64 -8.81
CA ALA A 14 -18.75 -15.81 -8.54
C ALA A 14 -17.74 -16.68 -7.78
N ALA A 15 -16.53 -16.79 -8.31
CA ALA A 15 -15.43 -17.44 -7.60
C ALA A 15 -15.35 -16.85 -6.18
N PRO A 16 -15.06 -17.66 -5.14
CA PRO A 16 -15.01 -17.17 -3.77
C PRO A 16 -14.10 -15.95 -3.73
N ALA A 17 -14.63 -14.83 -3.19
CA ALA A 17 -13.94 -13.56 -3.13
C ALA A 17 -12.57 -13.79 -2.48
N SER A 18 -11.50 -13.63 -3.25
CA SER A 18 -10.15 -13.83 -2.73
C SER A 18 -9.88 -12.76 -1.68
N ARG A 19 -9.44 -13.16 -0.49
CA ARG A 19 -9.06 -12.25 0.60
C ARG A 19 -8.17 -11.12 0.07
N ALA A 20 -8.51 -9.87 0.43
CA ALA A 20 -7.74 -8.68 0.05
C ALA A 20 -6.26 -8.82 0.41
N ARG A 21 -5.36 -8.51 -0.53
CA ARG A 21 -3.92 -8.45 -0.26
C ARG A 21 -3.58 -7.13 0.43
N VAL A 22 -3.08 -7.20 1.66
CA VAL A 22 -2.69 -6.02 2.44
C VAL A 22 -1.19 -5.80 2.30
N LEU A 23 -0.82 -4.66 1.71
CA LEU A 23 0.57 -4.25 1.52
C LEU A 23 0.86 -3.00 2.34
N VAL A 24 1.84 -3.07 3.24
CA VAL A 24 2.35 -1.89 3.93
C VAL A 24 3.48 -1.27 3.12
N ILE A 25 3.41 0.05 2.90
CA ILE A 25 4.45 0.82 2.20
C ILE A 25 5.31 1.49 3.26
N ALA A 26 6.48 0.93 3.53
CA ALA A 26 7.31 1.33 4.65
C ALA A 26 8.78 1.52 4.26
N ASN A 27 9.39 2.53 4.87
CA ASN A 27 10.82 2.77 4.93
C ASN A 27 11.07 3.77 6.06
N GLN A 28 12.11 3.54 6.87
CA GLN A 28 12.44 4.41 8.01
C GLN A 28 12.95 5.79 7.57
N LYS A 29 13.49 5.88 6.35
CA LYS A 29 14.00 7.14 5.83
C LYS A 29 12.86 8.03 5.34
N GLY A 30 12.90 9.30 5.75
CA GLY A 30 12.02 10.34 5.22
C GLY A 30 12.34 10.66 3.76
N GLY A 31 11.32 11.07 2.99
CA GLY A 31 11.51 11.59 1.62
C GLY A 31 11.77 10.53 0.53
N VAL A 32 11.80 9.23 0.83
CA VAL A 32 12.06 8.16 -0.17
C VAL A 32 10.89 7.86 -1.11
N GLY A 33 9.77 8.56 -0.97
CA GLY A 33 8.60 8.41 -1.82
C GLY A 33 7.57 7.39 -1.33
N LYS A 34 7.45 7.12 -0.03
CA LYS A 34 6.41 6.23 0.54
C LYS A 34 5.01 6.67 0.14
N THR A 35 4.59 7.83 0.59
CA THR A 35 3.27 8.41 0.30
C THR A 35 3.04 8.57 -1.21
N THR A 36 4.06 9.03 -1.94
CA THR A 36 4.01 9.14 -3.40
C THR A 36 3.75 7.78 -4.06
N THR A 37 4.41 6.72 -3.57
CA THR A 37 4.21 5.36 -4.07
C THR A 37 2.84 4.83 -3.67
N ALA A 38 2.38 5.07 -2.43
CA ALA A 38 1.05 4.67 -1.97
C ALA A 38 -0.06 5.24 -2.86
N ILE A 39 -0.05 6.55 -3.09
CA ILE A 39 -1.02 7.25 -3.94
C ILE A 39 -0.98 6.72 -5.37
N ASN A 40 0.20 6.72 -5.99
CA ASN A 40 0.30 6.48 -7.43
C ASN A 40 0.23 4.99 -7.79
N LEU A 41 0.74 4.09 -6.94
CA LEU A 41 0.52 2.65 -7.10
C LEU A 41 -0.95 2.30 -6.89
N GLY A 42 -1.61 2.86 -5.85
CA GLY A 42 -3.04 2.65 -5.62
C GLY A 42 -3.88 3.11 -6.81
N THR A 43 -3.58 4.29 -7.35
CA THR A 43 -4.23 4.80 -8.56
C THR A 43 -3.96 3.92 -9.78
N ALA A 44 -2.74 3.45 -9.97
CA ALA A 44 -2.37 2.60 -11.10
C ALA A 44 -3.01 1.20 -11.01
N LEU A 45 -3.13 0.63 -9.80
CA LEU A 45 -3.85 -0.62 -9.57
C LEU A 45 -5.34 -0.46 -9.89
N ALA A 46 -5.96 0.64 -9.44
CA ALA A 46 -7.36 0.93 -9.79
C ALA A 46 -7.54 1.12 -11.31
N ALA A 47 -6.61 1.79 -11.98
CA ALA A 47 -6.63 1.98 -13.43
C ALA A 47 -6.50 0.67 -14.23
N VAL A 48 -5.93 -0.39 -13.66
CA VAL A 48 -5.88 -1.72 -14.29
C VAL A 48 -7.01 -2.66 -13.84
N GLY A 49 -8.03 -2.11 -13.14
CA GLY A 49 -9.27 -2.81 -12.81
C GLY A 49 -9.31 -3.43 -11.42
N GLU A 50 -8.30 -3.19 -10.57
CA GLU A 50 -8.32 -3.65 -9.18
C GLU A 50 -9.15 -2.71 -8.30
N LYS A 51 -9.82 -3.24 -7.26
CA LYS A 51 -10.52 -2.42 -6.25
C LYS A 51 -9.59 -2.22 -5.06
N VAL A 52 -9.18 -0.97 -4.83
CA VAL A 52 -8.09 -0.63 -3.90
C VAL A 52 -8.60 0.24 -2.75
N LEU A 53 -8.23 -0.14 -1.52
CA LEU A 53 -8.34 0.71 -0.34
C LEU A 53 -6.94 1.23 0.02
N LEU A 54 -6.76 2.54 0.08
CA LEU A 54 -5.59 3.16 0.68
C LEU A 54 -5.91 3.52 2.14
N ILE A 55 -4.99 3.24 3.04
CA ILE A 55 -5.06 3.65 4.44
C ILE A 55 -3.90 4.62 4.68
N ASP A 56 -4.22 5.86 5.02
CA ASP A 56 -3.25 6.87 5.39
C ASP A 56 -2.95 6.72 6.89
N SER A 57 -1.79 6.21 7.24
CA SER A 57 -1.36 6.00 8.64
C SER A 57 -0.31 7.02 9.10
N ASP A 58 -0.09 8.07 8.30
CA ASP A 58 0.79 9.19 8.69
C ASP A 58 -0.07 10.33 9.28
N PRO A 59 0.17 10.79 10.52
CA PRO A 59 -0.54 11.92 11.12
C PRO A 59 -0.51 13.20 10.27
N GLN A 60 0.47 13.34 9.38
CA GLN A 60 0.52 14.47 8.45
C GLN A 60 -0.61 14.45 7.42
N GLY A 61 -1.22 13.30 7.14
CA GLY A 61 -2.34 13.13 6.23
C GLY A 61 -2.00 13.48 4.77
N ASN A 62 -0.76 13.21 4.37
CA ASN A 62 -0.27 13.56 3.04
C ASN A 62 -0.89 12.70 1.94
N ALA A 63 -1.16 11.43 2.20
CA ALA A 63 -1.87 10.58 1.23
C ALA A 63 -3.31 11.05 1.05
N SER A 64 -3.98 11.40 2.13
CA SER A 64 -5.34 11.94 2.11
C SER A 64 -5.42 13.26 1.31
N THR A 65 -4.48 14.17 1.55
CA THR A 65 -4.40 15.45 0.82
C THR A 65 -4.08 15.23 -0.66
N GLY A 66 -3.14 14.34 -0.95
CA GLY A 66 -2.71 14.02 -2.32
C GLY A 66 -3.78 13.33 -3.17
N LEU A 67 -4.80 12.74 -2.52
CA LEU A 67 -6.01 12.21 -3.16
C LEU A 67 -7.19 13.20 -3.17
N GLY A 68 -6.97 14.47 -2.81
CA GLY A 68 -7.99 15.51 -2.86
C GLY A 68 -8.98 15.50 -1.69
N VAL A 69 -8.78 14.67 -0.67
CA VAL A 69 -9.64 14.62 0.52
C VAL A 69 -9.21 15.70 1.51
N ALA A 70 -9.86 16.87 1.42
CA ALA A 70 -9.58 18.02 2.28
C ALA A 70 -9.86 17.67 3.76
N ARG A 71 -9.08 18.28 4.69
CA ARG A 71 -9.20 18.04 6.14
C ARG A 71 -10.64 18.19 6.66
N ALA A 72 -11.37 19.20 6.21
CA ALA A 72 -12.76 19.44 6.62
C ALA A 72 -13.73 18.32 6.20
N LYS A 73 -13.35 17.46 5.26
CA LYS A 73 -14.18 16.32 4.79
C LYS A 73 -13.84 15.00 5.52
N ARG A 74 -12.79 14.95 6.32
CA ARG A 74 -12.35 13.77 7.07
C ARG A 74 -13.13 13.65 8.38
N LYS A 75 -14.38 13.15 8.30
CA LYS A 75 -15.28 13.05 9.47
C LYS A 75 -14.95 11.89 10.38
N THR A 76 -14.57 10.76 9.79
CA THR A 76 -14.10 9.55 10.47
C THR A 76 -12.74 9.23 9.88
N THR A 77 -11.76 8.98 10.73
CA THR A 77 -10.37 8.83 10.34
C THR A 77 -9.78 7.53 10.87
N LEU A 78 -8.55 7.25 10.53
CA LEU A 78 -7.84 6.09 11.08
C LEU A 78 -7.68 6.18 12.61
N TYR A 79 -7.65 7.40 13.18
CA TYR A 79 -7.63 7.60 14.63
C TYR A 79 -8.85 6.95 15.29
N ASP A 80 -10.08 7.29 14.85
CA ASP A 80 -11.34 6.74 15.39
C ASP A 80 -11.35 5.21 15.32
N VAL A 81 -10.81 4.66 14.22
CA VAL A 81 -10.71 3.22 14.01
C VAL A 81 -9.75 2.56 14.99
N LEU A 82 -8.55 3.13 15.20
CA LEU A 82 -7.56 2.57 16.12
C LEU A 82 -7.97 2.69 17.58
N MET A 83 -8.70 3.76 17.93
CA MET A 83 -9.29 3.94 19.27
C MET A 83 -10.46 3.00 19.51
N GLY A 84 -11.05 2.43 18.44
CA GLY A 84 -12.21 1.54 18.52
C GLY A 84 -13.54 2.30 18.65
N GLU A 85 -13.55 3.59 18.33
CA GLU A 85 -14.74 4.45 18.36
C GLU A 85 -15.64 4.22 17.15
N LYS A 86 -15.03 3.84 16.02
CA LYS A 86 -15.70 3.55 14.76
C LYS A 86 -15.17 2.29 14.10
N PRO A 87 -16.02 1.49 13.43
CA PRO A 87 -15.55 0.39 12.60
C PRO A 87 -14.82 0.92 11.36
N ALA A 88 -13.83 0.16 10.86
CA ALA A 88 -13.05 0.58 9.70
C ALA A 88 -13.91 0.84 8.45
N THR A 89 -15.04 0.15 8.31
CA THR A 89 -15.97 0.32 7.18
C THR A 89 -16.64 1.70 7.16
N GLU A 90 -16.87 2.33 8.32
CA GLU A 90 -17.42 3.69 8.40
C GLU A 90 -16.38 4.77 8.05
N ALA A 91 -15.10 4.45 8.18
CA ALA A 91 -14.01 5.37 7.84
C ALA A 91 -13.65 5.35 6.33
N VAL A 92 -14.16 4.37 5.57
CA VAL A 92 -13.90 4.28 4.13
C VAL A 92 -14.64 5.39 3.39
N VAL A 93 -13.89 6.24 2.70
CA VAL A 93 -14.41 7.28 1.81
C VAL A 93 -14.07 6.97 0.35
N ALA A 94 -15.00 7.23 -0.55
CA ALA A 94 -14.72 7.20 -1.98
C ALA A 94 -13.83 8.38 -2.35
N THR A 95 -12.86 8.15 -3.25
CA THR A 95 -12.09 9.22 -3.89
C THR A 95 -12.73 9.61 -5.22
N ASP A 96 -12.23 10.68 -5.84
CA ASP A 96 -12.65 11.06 -7.21
C ASP A 96 -12.18 10.04 -8.28
N LEU A 97 -11.47 8.99 -7.88
CA LEU A 97 -10.92 7.97 -8.76
C LEU A 97 -11.73 6.67 -8.66
N PRO A 98 -12.35 6.21 -9.76
CA PRO A 98 -13.08 4.95 -9.77
C PRO A 98 -12.20 3.79 -9.30
N GLY A 99 -12.69 2.97 -8.38
CA GLY A 99 -11.98 1.80 -7.85
C GLY A 99 -10.94 2.09 -6.77
N LEU A 100 -10.69 3.38 -6.43
CA LEU A 100 -9.80 3.77 -5.33
C LEU A 100 -10.58 4.41 -4.18
N PHE A 101 -10.41 3.86 -2.99
CA PHE A 101 -11.02 4.30 -1.74
C PHE A 101 -9.94 4.66 -0.72
N LEU A 102 -10.31 5.40 0.31
CA LEU A 102 -9.38 5.90 1.31
C LEU A 102 -9.96 5.75 2.73
N ILE A 103 -9.14 5.33 3.69
CA ILE A 103 -9.31 5.65 5.10
C ILE A 103 -8.36 6.81 5.40
N PRO A 104 -8.87 8.01 5.68
CA PRO A 104 -8.04 9.20 5.84
C PRO A 104 -7.35 9.27 7.20
N ALA A 105 -6.24 10.00 7.25
CA ALA A 105 -5.54 10.40 8.47
C ALA A 105 -5.90 11.81 8.92
N ASP A 106 -5.67 12.06 10.19
CA ASP A 106 -5.66 13.39 10.80
C ASP A 106 -4.51 13.56 11.81
N PRO A 107 -4.29 14.76 12.36
CA PRO A 107 -3.24 15.01 13.34
C PRO A 107 -3.42 14.25 14.66
N ASP A 108 -4.64 13.82 15.02
CA ASP A 108 -4.94 13.13 16.29
C ASP A 108 -4.26 11.74 16.32
N LEU A 109 -3.95 11.17 15.16
CA LEU A 109 -3.08 9.98 15.06
C LEU A 109 -1.74 10.12 15.79
N SER A 110 -1.24 11.34 16.00
CA SER A 110 -0.01 11.57 16.78
C SER A 110 -0.17 11.19 18.26
N GLY A 111 -1.38 11.22 18.78
CA GLY A 111 -1.71 10.87 20.17
C GLY A 111 -1.89 9.38 20.43
N VAL A 112 -2.13 8.58 19.39
CA VAL A 112 -2.50 7.16 19.51
C VAL A 112 -1.53 6.35 20.38
N GLU A 113 -0.22 6.60 20.27
CA GLU A 113 0.77 5.87 21.07
C GLU A 113 0.66 6.17 22.56
N LEU A 114 0.37 7.40 22.94
CA LEU A 114 0.15 7.82 24.33
C LEU A 114 -1.18 7.30 24.86
N GLU A 115 -2.25 7.43 24.07
CA GLU A 115 -3.61 7.06 24.48
C GLU A 115 -3.80 5.55 24.60
N LEU A 116 -3.22 4.77 23.70
CA LEU A 116 -3.21 3.32 23.82
C LEU A 116 -2.25 2.83 24.94
N GLY A 117 -1.26 3.63 25.30
CA GLY A 117 -0.37 3.40 26.43
C GLY A 117 0.08 1.94 26.56
N ASN A 118 -0.26 1.30 27.70
CA ASN A 118 0.05 -0.10 27.97
C ASN A 118 -1.11 -1.07 27.70
N GLN A 119 -2.11 -0.67 26.90
CA GLN A 119 -3.21 -1.56 26.57
C GLN A 119 -2.69 -2.87 25.95
N SER A 120 -3.25 -3.98 26.42
CA SER A 120 -3.01 -5.28 25.79
C SER A 120 -3.47 -5.23 24.34
N ARG A 121 -2.68 -5.84 23.43
CA ARG A 121 -3.01 -5.90 22.00
C ARG A 121 -2.96 -4.56 21.25
N ARG A 122 -2.34 -3.49 21.81
CA ARG A 122 -2.20 -2.19 21.13
C ARG A 122 -1.56 -2.28 19.72
N SER A 123 -0.68 -3.26 19.52
CA SER A 123 -0.03 -3.51 18.22
C SER A 123 -0.92 -4.24 17.20
N PHE A 124 -2.10 -4.70 17.59
CA PHE A 124 -3.02 -5.47 16.76
C PHE A 124 -4.30 -4.71 16.37
N LYS A 125 -4.44 -3.47 16.82
CA LYS A 125 -5.64 -2.66 16.59
C LYS A 125 -6.02 -2.56 15.11
N LEU A 126 -5.07 -2.25 14.24
CA LEU A 126 -5.34 -2.15 12.81
C LEU A 126 -5.65 -3.51 12.18
N ARG A 127 -4.95 -4.57 12.59
CA ARG A 127 -5.25 -5.93 12.11
C ARG A 127 -6.67 -6.35 12.45
N ASP A 128 -7.06 -6.14 13.71
CA ASP A 128 -8.39 -6.53 14.20
C ASP A 128 -9.48 -5.67 13.50
N ALA A 129 -9.23 -4.38 13.25
CA ALA A 129 -10.14 -3.49 12.53
C ALA A 129 -10.30 -3.88 11.04
N LEU A 130 -9.27 -4.41 10.40
CA LEU A 130 -9.32 -4.83 8.99
C LEU A 130 -9.97 -6.20 8.75
N GLU A 131 -10.24 -6.98 9.81
CA GLU A 131 -10.87 -8.30 9.67
C GLU A 131 -12.25 -8.23 8.99
N GLN A 132 -13.05 -7.19 9.26
CA GLN A 132 -14.33 -7.00 8.59
C GLN A 132 -14.15 -6.70 7.09
N ILE A 133 -13.27 -5.75 6.75
CA ILE A 133 -12.94 -5.39 5.36
C ILE A 133 -12.46 -6.62 4.57
N ARG A 134 -11.62 -7.45 5.21
CA ARG A 134 -11.11 -8.69 4.59
C ARG A 134 -12.19 -9.74 4.38
N ARG A 135 -13.18 -9.82 5.27
CA ARG A 135 -14.29 -10.80 5.18
C ARG A 135 -15.33 -10.41 4.14
N GLU A 136 -15.63 -9.14 4.01
CA GLU A 136 -16.60 -8.64 3.03
C GLU A 136 -16.10 -8.80 1.58
N GLY A 137 -14.79 -8.99 1.37
CA GLY A 137 -14.18 -9.33 0.08
C GLY A 137 -14.28 -8.25 -1.00
N ASP A 138 -14.63 -7.03 -0.60
CA ASP A 138 -14.90 -5.93 -1.52
C ASP A 138 -13.64 -5.36 -2.20
N PHE A 139 -12.47 -5.49 -1.55
CA PHE A 139 -11.21 -4.97 -2.06
C PHE A 139 -10.28 -6.10 -2.52
N THR A 140 -9.54 -5.86 -3.60
CA THR A 140 -8.47 -6.76 -4.06
C THR A 140 -7.14 -6.42 -3.40
N TYR A 141 -6.88 -5.13 -3.17
CA TYR A 141 -5.70 -4.63 -2.46
C TYR A 141 -6.09 -3.64 -1.36
N VAL A 142 -5.36 -3.72 -0.25
CA VAL A 142 -5.30 -2.69 0.79
C VAL A 142 -3.86 -2.21 0.87
N LEU A 143 -3.62 -0.92 0.63
CA LEU A 143 -2.31 -0.28 0.75
C LEU A 143 -2.29 0.56 2.02
N ILE A 144 -1.24 0.42 2.85
CA ILE A 144 -1.09 1.21 4.08
C ILE A 144 0.14 2.11 3.91
N ASP A 145 -0.07 3.43 3.86
CA ASP A 145 0.99 4.43 3.86
C ASP A 145 1.46 4.71 5.29
N CYS A 146 2.76 4.55 5.55
CA CYS A 146 3.33 4.69 6.88
C CYS A 146 4.16 5.96 7.05
N PRO A 147 4.19 6.55 8.27
CA PRO A 147 5.13 7.60 8.60
C PRO A 147 6.60 7.12 8.51
N PRO A 148 7.58 8.03 8.49
CA PRO A 148 8.99 7.67 8.39
C PRO A 148 9.59 7.11 9.70
N SER A 149 8.78 6.95 10.74
CA SER A 149 9.22 6.46 12.06
C SER A 149 8.78 5.02 12.32
N LEU A 150 9.56 4.30 13.12
CA LEU A 150 9.19 2.99 13.67
C LEU A 150 8.41 3.16 14.98
N ASN A 151 7.27 3.83 14.92
CA ASN A 151 6.36 4.01 16.04
C ASN A 151 5.25 2.94 16.05
N LEU A 152 4.32 3.07 16.99
CA LEU A 152 3.19 2.14 17.14
C LEU A 152 2.32 2.06 15.88
N LEU A 153 2.19 3.14 15.09
CA LEU A 153 1.41 3.15 13.84
C LEU A 153 2.05 2.23 12.79
N THR A 154 3.37 2.34 12.60
CA THR A 154 4.11 1.47 11.67
C THR A 154 4.09 0.01 12.12
N VAL A 155 4.18 -0.25 13.43
CA VAL A 155 4.06 -1.61 13.98
C VAL A 155 2.65 -2.17 13.73
N ASN A 156 1.58 -1.39 13.95
CA ASN A 156 0.21 -1.79 13.63
C ASN A 156 0.03 -2.11 12.15
N ALA A 157 0.59 -1.27 11.27
CA ALA A 157 0.55 -1.49 9.83
C ALA A 157 1.22 -2.80 9.42
N MET A 158 2.44 -3.08 9.92
CA MET A 158 3.16 -4.33 9.64
C MET A 158 2.47 -5.55 10.26
N THR A 159 1.85 -5.41 11.42
CA THR A 159 1.10 -6.49 12.08
C THR A 159 -0.17 -6.86 11.30
N ALA A 160 -0.78 -5.89 10.64
CA ALA A 160 -1.98 -6.06 9.82
C ALA A 160 -1.68 -6.52 8.38
N ALA A 161 -0.46 -6.32 7.89
CA ALA A 161 -0.10 -6.55 6.49
C ALA A 161 0.22 -8.01 6.19
N ASP A 162 0.02 -8.40 4.93
CA ASP A 162 0.54 -9.65 4.38
C ASP A 162 1.99 -9.48 3.92
N ALA A 163 2.36 -8.28 3.42
CA ALA A 163 3.72 -8.02 2.99
C ALA A 163 4.10 -6.54 3.03
N VAL A 164 5.42 -6.29 3.00
CA VAL A 164 6.02 -4.96 2.96
C VAL A 164 6.50 -4.65 1.54
N LEU A 165 6.03 -3.56 0.95
CA LEU A 165 6.59 -2.95 -0.25
C LEU A 165 7.51 -1.80 0.17
N VAL A 166 8.75 -1.82 -0.30
CA VAL A 166 9.81 -0.91 0.16
C VAL A 166 10.20 0.07 -0.93
N PRO A 167 9.71 1.31 -0.92
CA PRO A 167 10.29 2.37 -1.74
C PRO A 167 11.69 2.72 -1.26
N LEU A 168 12.67 2.68 -2.15
CA LEU A 168 14.07 2.91 -1.85
C LEU A 168 14.63 3.96 -2.80
N GLN A 169 15.02 5.11 -2.27
CA GLN A 169 15.67 6.16 -3.06
C GLN A 169 17.10 5.73 -3.42
N CYS A 170 17.48 5.91 -4.71
CA CYS A 170 18.82 5.58 -5.21
C CYS A 170 19.84 6.63 -4.74
N GLU A 171 20.33 6.49 -3.51
CA GLU A 171 21.35 7.34 -2.89
C GLU A 171 22.29 6.55 -1.97
N PHE A 172 23.39 7.17 -1.54
CA PHE A 172 24.50 6.51 -0.87
C PHE A 172 24.13 5.63 0.32
N PHE A 173 23.19 6.06 1.19
CA PHE A 173 22.79 5.29 2.38
C PHE A 173 21.60 4.32 2.13
N ALA A 174 21.29 4.00 0.87
CA ALA A 174 20.13 3.17 0.54
C ALA A 174 20.19 1.77 1.16
N LEU A 175 21.33 1.09 1.06
CA LEU A 175 21.54 -0.26 1.60
C LEU A 175 21.48 -0.31 3.13
N GLU A 176 22.03 0.69 3.81
CA GLU A 176 21.98 0.78 5.26
C GLU A 176 20.52 0.88 5.75
N GLY A 177 19.75 1.81 5.17
CA GLY A 177 18.33 1.98 5.48
C GLY A 177 17.50 0.73 5.18
N LEU A 178 17.81 0.03 4.07
CA LEU A 178 17.15 -1.23 3.73
C LEU A 178 17.47 -2.33 4.74
N THR A 179 18.73 -2.46 5.14
CA THR A 179 19.17 -3.45 6.15
C THR A 179 18.49 -3.19 7.49
N GLN A 180 18.36 -1.94 7.91
CA GLN A 180 17.67 -1.58 9.14
C GLN A 180 16.18 -1.92 9.09
N LEU A 181 15.51 -1.67 7.94
CA LEU A 181 14.13 -2.07 7.75
C LEU A 181 13.95 -3.59 7.79
N MET A 182 14.87 -4.36 7.17
CA MET A 182 14.82 -5.83 7.22
C MET A 182 14.87 -6.34 8.66
N ARG A 183 15.74 -5.79 9.50
CA ARG A 183 15.79 -6.14 10.94
C ARG A 183 14.44 -5.88 11.63
N THR A 184 13.79 -4.78 11.30
CA THR A 184 12.46 -4.47 11.86
C THR A 184 11.42 -5.48 11.42
N VAL A 185 11.41 -5.85 10.13
CA VAL A 185 10.51 -6.88 9.61
C VAL A 185 10.73 -8.21 10.34
N GLU A 186 11.97 -8.61 10.59
CA GLU A 186 12.27 -9.85 11.35
C GLU A 186 11.79 -9.77 12.80
N LEU A 187 11.90 -8.62 13.47
CA LEU A 187 11.35 -8.44 14.82
C LEU A 187 9.82 -8.56 14.83
N VAL A 188 9.13 -7.97 13.84
CA VAL A 188 7.67 -8.12 13.71
C VAL A 188 7.28 -9.56 13.40
N ARG A 189 8.01 -10.25 12.53
CA ARG A 189 7.81 -11.69 12.27
C ARG A 189 7.95 -12.54 13.52
N GLY A 190 8.98 -12.30 14.30
CA GLY A 190 9.28 -13.10 15.48
C GLY A 190 8.25 -12.96 16.61
N SER A 191 7.47 -11.87 16.65
CA SER A 191 6.63 -11.55 17.81
C SER A 191 5.17 -11.24 17.51
N LEU A 192 4.87 -10.67 16.34
CA LEU A 192 3.53 -10.09 16.05
C LEU A 192 2.87 -10.68 14.82
N ASN A 193 3.63 -10.89 13.73
CA ASN A 193 3.09 -11.36 12.45
C ASN A 193 4.06 -12.33 11.75
N PRO A 194 4.06 -13.62 12.11
CA PRO A 194 4.95 -14.61 11.50
C PRO A 194 4.79 -14.78 9.99
N ALA A 195 3.64 -14.39 9.43
CA ALA A 195 3.33 -14.49 8.00
C ALA A 195 3.77 -13.27 7.19
N LEU A 196 4.34 -12.23 7.82
CA LEU A 196 4.75 -11.01 7.13
C LEU A 196 5.86 -11.31 6.12
N GLU A 197 5.65 -10.98 4.86
CA GLU A 197 6.62 -11.17 3.77
C GLU A 197 7.21 -9.84 3.29
N ILE A 198 8.26 -9.90 2.49
CA ILE A 198 8.69 -8.76 1.67
C ILE A 198 8.04 -8.91 0.30
N GLN A 199 7.17 -7.96 -0.06
CA GLN A 199 6.55 -7.90 -1.38
C GLN A 199 7.57 -7.56 -2.46
N GLY A 200 8.45 -6.62 -2.14
CA GLY A 200 9.54 -6.21 -3.02
C GLY A 200 10.07 -4.81 -2.70
N VAL A 201 11.21 -4.52 -3.30
CA VAL A 201 11.90 -3.22 -3.23
C VAL A 201 11.68 -2.49 -4.54
N VAL A 202 11.13 -1.28 -4.52
CA VAL A 202 10.99 -0.40 -5.68
C VAL A 202 11.98 0.75 -5.60
N LEU A 203 12.86 0.83 -6.59
CA LEU A 203 13.84 1.92 -6.69
C LEU A 203 13.13 3.20 -7.11
N THR A 204 13.28 4.27 -6.32
CA THR A 204 12.61 5.57 -6.53
C THR A 204 13.62 6.67 -6.82
N MET A 205 13.13 7.75 -7.43
CA MET A 205 13.94 8.93 -7.79
C MET A 205 15.19 8.57 -8.59
N TYR A 206 15.09 7.50 -9.38
CA TYR A 206 16.18 7.02 -10.23
C TYR A 206 16.50 8.05 -11.32
N ASP A 207 17.75 8.45 -11.41
CA ASP A 207 18.23 9.34 -12.49
C ASP A 207 19.31 8.62 -13.31
N LYS A 208 18.97 8.27 -14.56
CA LYS A 208 19.87 7.59 -15.51
C LYS A 208 21.14 8.36 -15.81
N ARG A 209 21.16 9.68 -15.58
CA ARG A 209 22.34 10.54 -15.81
C ARG A 209 23.30 10.52 -14.63
N ASN A 210 22.89 9.95 -13.51
CA ASN A 210 23.68 9.88 -12.28
C ASN A 210 24.21 8.46 -12.09
N SER A 211 25.52 8.27 -12.23
CA SER A 211 26.20 6.97 -12.04
C SER A 211 25.95 6.38 -10.64
N LEU A 212 25.78 7.23 -9.62
CA LEU A 212 25.42 6.76 -8.27
C LEU A 212 24.08 6.02 -8.27
N SER A 213 23.10 6.47 -9.04
CA SER A 213 21.80 5.78 -9.12
C SER A 213 21.94 4.38 -9.72
N GLU A 214 22.78 4.22 -10.72
CA GLU A 214 23.06 2.93 -11.35
C GLU A 214 23.85 2.00 -10.41
N GLN A 215 24.86 2.53 -9.75
CA GLN A 215 25.62 1.77 -8.76
C GLN A 215 24.74 1.28 -7.62
N VAL A 216 23.95 2.16 -6.99
CA VAL A 216 23.01 1.78 -5.92
C VAL A 216 22.01 0.74 -6.41
N ALA A 217 21.49 0.88 -7.63
CA ALA A 217 20.58 -0.11 -8.20
C ALA A 217 21.23 -1.48 -8.35
N SER A 218 22.49 -1.53 -8.78
CA SER A 218 23.29 -2.75 -8.88
C SER A 218 23.56 -3.36 -7.50
N ASP A 219 24.00 -2.53 -6.55
CA ASP A 219 24.34 -2.95 -5.19
C ASP A 219 23.13 -3.50 -4.42
N VAL A 220 21.92 -2.98 -4.70
CA VAL A 220 20.68 -3.50 -4.13
C VAL A 220 20.24 -4.78 -4.84
N ARG A 221 20.32 -4.83 -6.17
CA ARG A 221 19.91 -6.03 -6.94
C ARG A 221 20.81 -7.23 -6.67
N GLY A 222 22.09 -7.03 -6.36
CA GLY A 222 23.02 -8.11 -6.03
C GLY A 222 22.48 -9.02 -4.91
N PRO A 223 22.34 -8.53 -3.69
CA PRO A 223 21.88 -9.34 -2.55
C PRO A 223 20.38 -9.61 -2.52
N PHE A 224 19.52 -8.76 -3.09
CA PHE A 224 18.06 -8.88 -3.02
C PHE A 224 17.43 -9.52 -4.27
N GLY A 225 18.19 -9.66 -5.37
CA GLY A 225 17.79 -10.40 -6.56
C GLY A 225 16.38 -10.06 -7.06
N GLU A 226 15.57 -11.10 -7.24
CA GLU A 226 14.18 -10.99 -7.72
C GLU A 226 13.23 -10.23 -6.78
N THR A 227 13.64 -9.99 -5.52
CA THR A 227 12.85 -9.16 -4.60
C THR A 227 12.81 -7.70 -5.06
N VAL A 228 13.81 -7.24 -5.82
CA VAL A 228 13.80 -5.89 -6.42
C VAL A 228 12.90 -5.88 -7.65
N TYR A 229 12.02 -4.90 -7.75
CA TYR A 229 11.21 -4.72 -8.95
C TYR A 229 12.10 -4.32 -10.15
N ASP A 230 11.79 -4.84 -11.34
CA ASP A 230 12.44 -4.42 -12.58
C ASP A 230 12.10 -2.96 -12.90
N THR A 231 10.85 -2.59 -12.59
CA THR A 231 10.37 -1.23 -12.74
C THR A 231 11.05 -0.30 -11.74
N VAL A 232 11.66 0.78 -12.24
CA VAL A 232 12.18 1.88 -11.43
C VAL A 232 11.31 3.13 -11.60
N ILE A 233 11.13 3.90 -10.52
CA ILE A 233 10.41 5.17 -10.58
C ILE A 233 11.43 6.30 -10.81
N PRO A 234 11.39 6.97 -11.97
CA PRO A 234 12.36 8.00 -12.29
C PRO A 234 12.14 9.27 -11.44
N ARG A 235 13.19 10.04 -11.22
CA ARG A 235 13.05 11.43 -10.74
C ARG A 235 12.26 12.21 -11.77
N ASN A 236 11.11 12.76 -11.34
CA ASN A 236 10.20 13.44 -12.26
C ASN A 236 9.46 14.59 -11.54
N VAL A 237 9.53 15.80 -12.10
CA VAL A 237 8.94 17.01 -11.52
C VAL A 237 7.42 16.87 -11.42
N ARG A 238 6.75 16.26 -12.40
CA ARG A 238 5.29 16.06 -12.38
C ARG A 238 4.82 15.21 -11.20
N VAL A 239 5.60 14.22 -10.80
CA VAL A 239 5.33 13.39 -9.61
C VAL A 239 5.37 14.24 -8.33
N SER A 240 6.27 15.22 -8.26
CA SER A 240 6.40 16.12 -7.10
C SER A 240 5.35 17.22 -7.09
N GLU A 241 4.91 17.68 -8.24
CA GLU A 241 3.90 18.76 -8.38
C GLU A 241 2.47 18.28 -8.12
N ALA A 242 2.12 17.09 -8.60
CA ALA A 242 0.76 16.55 -8.60
C ALA A 242 0.05 16.62 -7.22
N PRO A 243 0.70 16.30 -6.08
CA PRO A 243 0.07 16.39 -4.76
C PRO A 243 -0.38 17.81 -4.38
N SER A 244 0.30 18.85 -4.88
CA SER A 244 -0.10 20.26 -4.64
C SER A 244 -1.44 20.60 -5.26
N PHE A 245 -1.89 19.80 -6.22
CA PHE A 245 -3.20 19.92 -6.87
C PHE A 245 -4.22 18.91 -6.34
N GLY A 246 -3.87 18.14 -5.28
CA GLY A 246 -4.71 17.08 -4.73
C GLY A 246 -4.99 15.95 -5.73
N LYS A 247 -4.07 15.69 -6.65
CA LYS A 247 -4.22 14.70 -7.72
C LYS A 247 -3.04 13.74 -7.76
N PRO A 248 -3.28 12.43 -7.97
CA PRO A 248 -2.21 11.50 -8.36
C PRO A 248 -1.57 11.91 -9.69
N VAL A 249 -0.31 11.54 -9.88
CA VAL A 249 0.42 11.92 -11.11
C VAL A 249 -0.23 11.34 -12.38
N LEU A 250 -0.87 10.19 -12.30
CA LEU A 250 -1.58 9.56 -13.42
C LEU A 250 -2.74 10.42 -13.95
N VAL A 251 -3.39 11.18 -13.05
CA VAL A 251 -4.47 12.12 -13.40
C VAL A 251 -3.90 13.48 -13.80
N TYR A 252 -2.81 13.88 -13.14
CA TYR A 252 -2.18 15.17 -13.40
C TYR A 252 -1.49 15.23 -14.76
N ASP A 253 -0.68 14.19 -15.09
CA ASP A 253 0.00 14.05 -16.38
C ASP A 253 0.25 12.57 -16.70
N LEU A 254 -0.70 11.94 -17.39
CA LEU A 254 -0.62 10.52 -17.74
C LEU A 254 0.59 10.19 -18.62
N LYS A 255 1.06 11.13 -19.46
CA LYS A 255 2.14 10.89 -20.42
C LYS A 255 3.53 11.01 -19.82
N CYS A 256 3.68 11.60 -18.64
CA CYS A 256 4.98 11.76 -18.03
C CYS A 256 5.62 10.41 -17.66
N ALA A 257 6.95 10.39 -17.59
CA ALA A 257 7.71 9.18 -17.29
C ALA A 257 7.34 8.56 -15.92
N GLY A 258 6.98 9.40 -14.93
CA GLY A 258 6.54 8.96 -13.61
C GLY A 258 5.24 8.16 -13.67
N SER A 259 4.22 8.67 -14.36
CA SER A 259 2.94 7.98 -14.55
C SER A 259 3.10 6.64 -15.26
N GLN A 260 3.89 6.61 -16.33
CA GLN A 260 4.16 5.38 -17.06
C GLN A 260 4.92 4.35 -16.22
N ALA A 261 5.81 4.80 -15.34
CA ALA A 261 6.53 3.93 -14.40
C ALA A 261 5.59 3.32 -13.35
N TYR A 262 4.66 4.11 -12.76
CA TYR A 262 3.69 3.55 -11.81
C TYR A 262 2.71 2.58 -12.45
N LEU A 263 2.29 2.80 -13.71
CA LEU A 263 1.49 1.82 -14.45
C LEU A 263 2.25 0.50 -14.69
N LYS A 264 3.55 0.58 -15.02
CA LYS A 264 4.39 -0.61 -15.15
C LYS A 264 4.55 -1.34 -13.81
N LEU A 265 4.81 -0.59 -12.72
CA LEU A 265 4.92 -1.15 -11.38
C LEU A 265 3.63 -1.87 -10.96
N ALA A 266 2.46 -1.27 -11.19
CA ALA A 266 1.18 -1.90 -10.88
C ALA A 266 0.99 -3.23 -11.61
N ARG A 267 1.32 -3.28 -12.91
CA ARG A 267 1.28 -4.52 -13.69
C ARG A 267 2.24 -5.59 -13.12
N GLU A 268 3.45 -5.19 -12.76
CA GLU A 268 4.44 -6.08 -12.17
C GLU A 268 3.97 -6.62 -10.80
N VAL A 269 3.38 -5.77 -9.96
CA VAL A 269 2.76 -6.18 -8.68
C VAL A 269 1.67 -7.23 -8.91
N VAL A 270 0.75 -6.97 -9.85
CA VAL A 270 -0.35 -7.91 -10.17
C VAL A 270 0.18 -9.25 -10.71
N VAL A 271 1.20 -9.23 -11.57
CA VAL A 271 1.81 -10.46 -12.11
C VAL A 271 2.46 -11.28 -11.00
N ARG A 272 3.28 -10.65 -10.15
CA ARG A 272 3.93 -11.32 -9.01
C ARG A 272 2.91 -11.89 -8.03
N GLU A 273 1.83 -11.17 -7.74
CA GLU A 273 0.77 -11.66 -6.86
C GLU A 273 0.03 -12.87 -7.45
N ARG A 274 -0.26 -12.86 -8.75
CA ARG A 274 -0.86 -14.01 -9.45
C ARG A 274 0.04 -15.24 -9.43
N GLN A 275 1.34 -15.06 -9.62
CA GLN A 275 2.34 -16.14 -9.52
C GLN A 275 2.39 -16.73 -8.10
N ARG A 276 2.42 -15.86 -7.08
CA ARG A 276 2.41 -16.24 -5.68
C ARG A 276 1.16 -17.07 -5.32
N ARG A 277 -0.02 -16.61 -5.74
CA ARG A 277 -1.28 -17.36 -5.51
C ARG A 277 -1.28 -18.74 -6.18
N LYS A 278 -0.77 -18.84 -7.39
CA LYS A 278 -0.64 -20.15 -8.08
C LYS A 278 0.30 -21.08 -7.33
N ALA A 279 1.46 -20.58 -6.89
CA ALA A 279 2.42 -21.37 -6.12
C ALA A 279 1.86 -21.83 -4.75
N ALA A 280 1.02 -21.01 -4.11
CA ALA A 280 0.36 -21.37 -2.86
C ALA A 280 -0.71 -22.45 -3.07
N ALA A 281 -1.52 -22.36 -4.14
CA ALA A 281 -2.52 -23.35 -4.48
C ALA A 281 -1.91 -24.73 -4.78
N SER A 282 -0.81 -24.78 -5.56
CA SER A 282 -0.11 -26.03 -5.87
C SER A 282 0.49 -26.73 -4.65
N LYS A 283 0.78 -25.98 -3.57
CA LYS A 283 1.30 -26.57 -2.31
C LYS A 283 0.20 -27.15 -1.41
N GLN A 284 -1.06 -26.78 -1.62
CA GLN A 284 -2.20 -27.31 -0.86
C GLN A 284 -2.79 -28.57 -1.46
N GLU A 285 -2.44 -28.90 -2.72
CA GLU A 285 -2.90 -30.09 -3.44
C GLU A 285 -1.95 -31.31 -3.28
N VAL A 286 -0.82 -31.12 -2.58
CA VAL A 286 0.16 -32.17 -2.25
C VAL A 286 0.11 -32.50 -0.76
#